data_b6ccd956d18f1e41fff8d27816d77910
#
_entry.id   b6ccd956d18f1e41fff8d27816d77910
#
_cell.length_a   1.000
_cell.length_b   1.000
_cell.length_c   1.000
_cell.angle_alpha   90.00
_cell.angle_beta   90.00
_cell.angle_gamma   90.00
#
_symmetry.space_group_name_H-M   'P 1'
#
loop_
_entity.id
_entity.type
_entity.pdbx_description
1 polymer ?
#
loop_
_entity_poly.entity_id
_entity_poly.type
_entity_poly.pdbx_seq_one_letter_code
_entity_poly.pdbx_strand_id
1 'polypeptide(L)'
;MNNNLNLLLKNISTLLIIISFNVLFSQSNTDQFTVVIDAGHGGKDPGNRGNGYYEKDISLKVALLVGDILNNSNLKIVYTRK
;
A
#
# COMPACT_ATOMS: atom_id res chain seq x y z
N MET A 1 38.79 7.04 -39.18
CA MET A 1 38.33 7.13 -37.80
C MET A 1 39.31 6.40 -36.90
N ASN A 2 39.72 6.99 -35.81
CA ASN A 2 40.70 6.42 -34.91
C ASN A 2 40.13 5.19 -34.19
N ASN A 3 40.85 4.05 -34.22
CA ASN A 3 40.43 2.80 -33.57
C ASN A 3 40.16 2.99 -32.07
N ASN A 4 40.87 3.91 -31.41
CA ASN A 4 40.67 4.23 -29.99
C ASN A 4 39.31 4.92 -29.74
N LEU A 5 38.82 5.77 -30.65
CA LEU A 5 37.53 6.41 -30.55
C LEU A 5 36.37 5.40 -30.70
N ASN A 6 36.50 4.46 -31.64
CA ASN A 6 35.54 3.39 -31.85
C ASN A 6 35.42 2.48 -30.62
N LEU A 7 36.56 2.13 -30.03
CA LEU A 7 36.60 1.33 -28.81
C LEU A 7 35.96 2.07 -27.62
N LEU A 8 36.25 3.37 -27.48
CA LEU A 8 35.62 4.22 -26.43
C LEU A 8 34.13 4.30 -26.60
N LEU A 9 33.61 4.52 -27.80
CA LEU A 9 32.18 4.58 -28.12
C LEU A 9 31.46 3.25 -27.83
N LYS A 10 32.08 2.11 -28.17
CA LYS A 10 31.57 0.78 -27.82
C LYS A 10 31.48 0.57 -26.30
N ASN A 11 32.50 0.97 -25.58
CA ASN A 11 32.53 0.82 -24.11
C ASN A 11 31.47 1.71 -23.45
N ILE A 12 31.29 2.93 -23.90
CA ILE A 12 30.22 3.85 -23.40
C ILE A 12 28.83 3.27 -23.72
N SER A 13 28.62 2.77 -24.93
CA SER A 13 27.34 2.17 -25.31
C SER A 13 27.00 0.94 -24.47
N THR A 14 27.99 0.07 -24.23
CA THR A 14 27.81 -1.11 -23.36
C THR A 14 27.48 -0.71 -21.92
N LEU A 15 28.17 0.29 -21.38
CA LEU A 15 27.92 0.81 -20.05
C LEU A 15 26.50 1.39 -19.90
N LEU A 16 26.02 2.15 -20.89
CA LEU A 16 24.67 2.69 -20.93
C LEU A 16 23.58 1.59 -20.97
N ILE A 17 23.83 0.51 -21.71
CA ILE A 17 22.93 -0.64 -21.76
C ILE A 17 22.85 -1.33 -20.39
N ILE A 18 23.97 -1.54 -19.72
CA ILE A 18 24.01 -2.17 -18.39
C ILE A 18 23.25 -1.31 -17.36
N ILE A 19 23.43 0.01 -17.38
CA ILE A 19 22.74 0.93 -16.48
C ILE A 19 21.24 0.91 -16.74
N SER A 20 20.81 0.98 -18.00
CA SER A 20 19.39 0.96 -18.34
C SER A 20 18.69 -0.35 -17.94
N PHE A 21 19.40 -1.47 -18.04
CA PHE A 21 18.88 -2.77 -17.63
C PHE A 21 18.60 -2.82 -16.12
N ASN A 22 19.48 -2.28 -15.30
CA ASN A 22 19.27 -2.22 -13.84
C ASN A 22 18.06 -1.33 -13.45
N VAL A 23 17.84 -0.24 -14.17
CA VAL A 23 16.67 0.65 -13.92
C VAL A 23 15.36 -0.08 -14.20
N LEU A 24 15.31 -0.92 -15.25
CA LEU A 24 14.11 -1.69 -15.58
C LEU A 24 13.75 -2.76 -14.52
N PHE A 25 14.75 -3.32 -13.84
CA PHE A 25 14.55 -4.34 -12.78
C PHE A 25 14.43 -3.74 -11.38
N SER A 26 14.66 -2.44 -11.22
CA SER A 26 14.53 -1.72 -9.94
C SER A 26 13.09 -1.35 -9.59
N GLN A 27 12.10 -1.88 -10.30
CA GLN A 27 10.71 -1.77 -9.87
C GLN A 27 10.52 -2.72 -8.68
N SER A 28 10.71 -2.19 -7.48
CA SER A 28 10.31 -2.88 -6.27
C SER A 28 8.79 -3.07 -6.34
N ASN A 29 8.34 -4.31 -6.48
CA ASN A 29 6.99 -4.66 -6.06
C ASN A 29 6.94 -4.37 -4.56
N THR A 30 6.50 -3.20 -4.20
CA THR A 30 6.08 -2.95 -2.83
C THR A 30 4.78 -3.74 -2.65
N ASP A 31 4.91 -4.97 -2.18
CA ASP A 31 3.76 -5.75 -1.74
C ASP A 31 3.07 -4.92 -0.66
N GLN A 32 1.97 -4.28 -1.05
CA GLN A 32 1.19 -3.46 -0.15
C GLN A 32 0.36 -4.39 0.73
N PHE A 33 0.65 -4.41 2.02
CA PHE A 33 -0.14 -5.18 2.98
C PHE A 33 -1.58 -4.67 3.01
N THR A 34 -2.52 -5.61 2.97
CA THR A 34 -3.94 -5.31 3.12
C THR A 34 -4.36 -5.58 4.57
N VAL A 35 -4.91 -4.55 5.20
CA VAL A 35 -5.51 -4.65 6.54
C VAL A 35 -7.02 -4.62 6.36
N VAL A 36 -7.69 -5.67 6.83
CA VAL A 36 -9.15 -5.72 6.89
C VAL A 36 -9.59 -5.29 8.28
N ILE A 37 -10.44 -4.28 8.35
CA ILE A 37 -11.02 -3.78 9.59
C ILE A 37 -12.47 -4.24 9.65
N ASP A 38 -12.76 -5.06 10.63
CA ASP A 38 -14.09 -5.63 10.86
C ASP A 38 -14.74 -4.99 12.10
N ALA A 39 -15.72 -4.13 11.85
CA ALA A 39 -16.49 -3.54 12.94
C ALA A 39 -17.55 -4.55 13.42
N GLY A 40 -17.40 -5.00 14.66
CA GLY A 40 -18.32 -5.97 15.26
C GLY A 40 -19.78 -5.49 15.30
N HIS A 41 -20.71 -6.44 15.26
CA HIS A 41 -22.16 -6.22 15.19
C HIS A 41 -22.57 -5.48 13.90
N GLY A 42 -23.76 -4.96 13.83
CA GLY A 42 -24.24 -4.19 12.68
C GLY A 42 -25.57 -4.70 12.12
N GLY A 43 -26.22 -3.89 11.28
CA GLY A 43 -27.52 -4.22 10.73
C GLY A 43 -28.56 -4.43 11.84
N LYS A 44 -29.16 -5.61 11.88
CA LYS A 44 -30.14 -6.01 12.89
C LYS A 44 -29.53 -6.39 14.24
N ASP A 45 -28.23 -6.65 14.29
CA ASP A 45 -27.50 -6.96 15.52
C ASP A 45 -26.93 -5.66 16.14
N PRO A 46 -27.56 -5.13 17.20
CA PRO A 46 -27.07 -3.91 17.85
C PRO A 46 -25.87 -4.15 18.77
N GLY A 47 -25.57 -5.40 19.14
CA GLY A 47 -24.69 -5.73 20.25
C GLY A 47 -25.32 -5.32 21.60
N ASN A 48 -24.49 -5.01 22.58
CA ASN A 48 -24.96 -4.50 23.86
C ASN A 48 -25.61 -3.12 23.72
N ARG A 49 -26.60 -2.89 24.59
CA ARG A 49 -27.29 -1.60 24.70
C ARG A 49 -27.07 -1.04 26.12
N GLY A 50 -26.74 0.22 26.20
CA GLY A 50 -26.56 0.88 27.50
C GLY A 50 -26.42 2.39 27.35
N ASN A 51 -26.93 3.13 28.29
CA ASN A 51 -26.83 4.60 28.36
C ASN A 51 -27.19 5.32 27.05
N GLY A 52 -28.17 4.82 26.28
CA GLY A 52 -28.60 5.38 24.99
C GLY A 52 -27.69 5.05 23.80
N TYR A 53 -26.73 4.15 23.97
CA TYR A 53 -25.83 3.73 22.92
C TYR A 53 -26.02 2.27 22.51
N TYR A 54 -25.71 1.99 21.25
CA TYR A 54 -25.59 0.63 20.74
C TYR A 54 -24.12 0.30 20.49
N GLU A 55 -23.71 -0.91 20.84
CA GLU A 55 -22.33 -1.38 20.63
C GLU A 55 -21.92 -1.32 19.15
N LYS A 56 -22.84 -1.62 18.22
CA LYS A 56 -22.58 -1.55 16.78
C LYS A 56 -22.13 -0.16 16.32
N ASP A 57 -22.64 0.90 16.92
CA ASP A 57 -22.30 2.27 16.54
C ASP A 57 -20.95 2.68 17.10
N ILE A 58 -20.63 2.21 18.31
CA ILE A 58 -19.34 2.45 18.93
C ILE A 58 -18.25 1.67 18.18
N SER A 59 -18.49 0.40 17.88
CA SER A 59 -17.53 -0.43 17.16
C SER A 59 -17.24 0.13 15.75
N LEU A 60 -18.26 0.63 15.08
CA LEU A 60 -18.07 1.28 13.77
C LEU A 60 -17.23 2.55 13.88
N LYS A 61 -17.50 3.42 14.87
CA LYS A 61 -16.69 4.64 15.07
C LYS A 61 -15.23 4.31 15.35
N VAL A 62 -14.97 3.32 16.19
CA VAL A 62 -13.60 2.87 16.48
C VAL A 62 -12.93 2.32 15.21
N ALA A 63 -13.63 1.48 14.46
CA ALA A 63 -13.10 0.91 13.21
C ALA A 63 -12.72 2.00 12.19
N LEU A 64 -13.56 3.00 12.03
CA LEU A 64 -13.30 4.12 11.11
C LEU A 64 -12.12 4.98 11.57
N LEU A 65 -11.98 5.24 12.88
CA LEU A 65 -10.84 5.96 13.44
C LEU A 65 -9.52 5.20 13.24
N VAL A 66 -9.52 3.90 13.48
CA VAL A 66 -8.35 3.05 13.26
C VAL A 66 -7.95 3.08 11.79
N GLY A 67 -8.90 2.93 10.88
CA GLY A 67 -8.64 2.99 9.46
C GLY A 67 -8.11 4.35 8.99
N ASP A 68 -8.59 5.44 9.56
CA ASP A 68 -8.13 6.79 9.26
C ASP A 68 -6.66 6.97 9.70
N ILE A 69 -6.31 6.50 10.89
CA ILE A 69 -4.93 6.51 11.39
C ILE A 69 -4.02 5.69 10.47
N LEU A 70 -4.45 4.49 10.08
CA LEU A 70 -3.67 3.59 9.22
C LEU A 70 -3.56 4.08 7.77
N ASN A 71 -4.49 4.91 7.32
CA ASN A 71 -4.49 5.43 5.95
C ASN A 71 -3.27 6.31 5.63
N ASN A 72 -2.58 6.82 6.64
CA ASN A 72 -1.32 7.57 6.48
C ASN A 72 -0.09 6.66 6.28
N SER A 73 -0.27 5.35 6.34
CA SER A 73 0.76 4.35 6.12
C SER A 73 0.66 3.75 4.70
N ASN A 74 1.69 3.03 4.27
CA ASN A 74 1.68 2.32 2.98
C ASN A 74 0.87 1.01 3.07
N LEU A 75 -0.37 1.11 3.57
CA LEU A 75 -1.29 0.00 3.78
C LEU A 75 -2.54 0.18 2.92
N LYS A 76 -3.07 -0.94 2.42
CA LYS A 76 -4.40 -0.98 1.81
C LYS A 76 -5.42 -1.29 2.91
N ILE A 77 -6.36 -0.38 3.14
CA ILE A 77 -7.39 -0.55 4.17
C ILE A 77 -8.70 -1.00 3.51
N VAL A 78 -9.27 -2.06 4.04
CA VAL A 78 -10.56 -2.60 3.62
C VAL A 78 -11.46 -2.70 4.85
N TYR A 79 -12.69 -2.24 4.73
CA TYR A 79 -13.68 -2.31 5.80
C TYR A 79 -14.75 -3.35 5.44
N THR A 80 -15.21 -4.10 6.42
CA THR A 80 -16.36 -5.01 6.25
C THR A 80 -17.67 -4.24 6.15
N ARG A 81 -17.74 -3.09 6.82
CA ARG A 81 -18.83 -2.10 6.70
C ARG A 81 -18.36 -0.70 7.07
N LYS A 82 -19.10 0.28 6.61
CA LYS A 82 -18.89 1.71 6.90
C LYS A 82 -20.19 2.36 7.35
#